data_fe9a293fae9163ba08eab13b27d994c3
#
_entry.id   fe9a293fae9163ba08eab13b27d994c3
#
_cell.length_a   1.000
_cell.length_b   1.000
_cell.length_c   1.000
_cell.angle_alpha   90.00
_cell.angle_beta   90.00
_cell.angle_gamma   90.00
#
_symmetry.space_group_name_H-M   'P 1'
#
loop_
_entity.id
_entity.type
_entity.pdbx_description
1 polymer ?
#
loop_
_entity_poly.entity_id
_entity_poly.type
_entity_poly.pdbx_seq_one_letter_code
_entity_poly.pdbx_strand_id
1 'polypeptide(L)'
;MNLSPVARRLPALIAAGVLLTTACTPAGPGRAADVDLGSGPPQAGSIKEGALKGTTMTFVSYGGIFQDGQAKAAIEPFAAQSGAKVLQDGPTENSKIKAQVDSKNVTWDVVDSTNVFTAKNCGKLFMPLDTSIVDISKLPAGTKTDDCSVPAMGYGLIVVYNTEKYGANPPKTWADFYDTAKFPGKRAIEGVPGELDPGVPEGALLADGVAPDAIYPIDLDRALKKMNSIRNDTIFWTTGAQSQQLIESGQVDMALVWSGRAYTAVKNGAPFAPMWDQWMPEADTIAVPIGARNPKASMAFINFYLGAQQQAKLAELTSYSPINVDAKPQLDDLARSYLTTTPEREKDKFPLDLDYWAEHQEEIASKYTAWLAG
;
A
#
# COMPACT_ATOMS: atom_id res chain seq x y z
N MET A 1 78.94 24.69 37.27
CA MET A 1 79.47 25.82 36.51
C MET A 1 78.31 26.48 35.79
N ASN A 2 77.81 27.49 36.46
CA ASN A 2 77.56 28.86 36.12
C ASN A 2 77.68 29.22 34.63
N LEU A 3 76.58 29.74 34.04
CA LEU A 3 76.45 31.14 33.64
C LEU A 3 75.08 31.41 32.98
N SER A 4 74.36 32.25 33.67
CA SER A 4 73.24 33.08 33.13
C SER A 4 73.80 34.37 32.49
N PRO A 5 73.00 35.32 32.10
CA PRO A 5 71.91 35.48 31.10
C PRO A 5 72.19 36.69 30.18
N VAL A 6 71.43 36.89 29.15
CA VAL A 6 71.23 38.26 28.61
C VAL A 6 69.78 38.41 28.05
N ALA A 7 69.01 39.28 28.70
CA ALA A 7 67.76 39.75 28.22
C ALA A 7 67.92 40.80 27.12
N ARG A 8 67.24 40.68 26.00
CA ARG A 8 66.97 41.76 25.06
C ARG A 8 65.45 41.97 24.92
N ARG A 9 65.01 43.08 25.37
CA ARG A 9 63.64 43.63 25.16
C ARG A 9 63.57 44.20 23.76
N LEU A 10 62.50 43.87 23.04
CA LEU A 10 62.03 44.56 21.86
C LEU A 10 60.52 44.84 21.99
N PRO A 11 60.03 45.95 21.45
CA PRO A 11 58.74 46.50 21.83
C PRO A 11 57.58 45.79 21.13
N ALA A 12 56.46 45.71 21.85
CA ALA A 12 55.20 45.19 21.38
C ALA A 12 54.51 46.16 20.42
N LEU A 13 54.27 45.75 19.18
CA LEU A 13 53.30 46.37 18.26
C LEU A 13 51.97 45.67 18.47
N ILE A 14 51.00 46.42 19.00
CA ILE A 14 49.60 45.99 19.13
C ILE A 14 48.96 46.20 17.78
N ALA A 15 48.76 45.12 17.01
CA ALA A 15 47.87 45.10 15.88
C ALA A 15 46.49 44.63 16.34
N ALA A 16 45.52 45.59 16.37
CA ALA A 16 44.11 45.28 16.64
C ALA A 16 43.52 44.56 15.44
N GLY A 17 43.49 43.22 15.50
CA GLY A 17 42.77 42.38 14.57
C GLY A 17 41.30 42.33 14.95
N VAL A 18 40.43 42.95 14.13
CA VAL A 18 39.00 42.77 14.20
C VAL A 18 38.65 41.36 13.75
N LEU A 19 38.40 40.45 14.68
CA LEU A 19 37.82 39.12 14.43
C LEU A 19 36.32 39.31 14.09
N LEU A 20 36.02 39.29 12.78
CA LEU A 20 34.67 39.05 12.28
C LEU A 20 34.31 37.60 12.61
N THR A 21 33.65 37.36 13.74
CA THR A 21 33.00 36.09 14.02
C THR A 21 31.74 36.01 13.16
N THR A 22 31.83 35.34 12.00
CA THR A 22 30.66 34.82 11.29
C THR A 22 30.00 33.81 12.21
N ALA A 23 28.97 34.21 12.93
CA ALA A 23 28.09 33.33 13.65
C ALA A 23 27.36 32.45 12.58
N CYS A 24 27.82 31.22 12.41
CA CYS A 24 26.99 30.18 11.79
C CYS A 24 25.82 29.94 12.76
N THR A 25 24.71 30.61 12.55
CA THR A 25 23.43 30.20 13.13
C THR A 25 23.10 28.81 12.60
N PRO A 26 22.90 27.81 13.45
CA PRO A 26 22.36 26.54 12.98
C PRO A 26 21.00 26.83 12.35
N ALA A 27 20.81 26.41 11.11
CA ALA A 27 19.50 26.45 10.47
C ALA A 27 18.53 25.69 11.38
N GLY A 28 17.64 26.42 12.03
CA GLY A 28 16.50 25.79 12.73
C GLY A 28 15.69 24.95 11.75
N PRO A 29 14.84 24.03 12.21
CA PRO A 29 13.99 23.21 11.35
C PRO A 29 13.27 24.17 10.40
N GLY A 30 13.55 24.01 9.11
CA GLY A 30 13.05 24.89 8.05
C GLY A 30 11.53 24.97 8.15
N ARG A 31 11.04 26.18 8.34
CA ARG A 31 9.62 26.49 8.22
C ARG A 31 9.20 25.96 6.86
N ALA A 32 8.18 25.07 6.83
CA ALA A 32 7.63 24.57 5.58
C ALA A 32 7.45 25.78 4.64
N ALA A 33 8.10 25.74 3.47
CA ALA A 33 7.97 26.81 2.50
C ALA A 33 6.48 27.01 2.21
N ASP A 34 6.03 28.25 2.12
CA ASP A 34 4.65 28.55 1.77
C ASP A 34 4.44 28.12 0.33
N VAL A 35 3.86 26.93 0.15
CA VAL A 35 3.72 26.29 -1.17
C VAL A 35 2.55 26.92 -1.87
N ASP A 36 2.80 27.61 -2.98
CA ASP A 36 1.78 28.15 -3.88
C ASP A 36 1.30 27.09 -4.88
N LEU A 37 0.21 26.43 -4.54
CA LEU A 37 -0.43 25.41 -5.41
C LEU A 37 -1.32 26.02 -6.51
N GLY A 38 -1.43 27.34 -6.58
CA GLY A 38 -2.32 28.07 -7.47
C GLY A 38 -3.61 28.52 -6.80
N SER A 39 -4.45 29.22 -7.54
CA SER A 39 -5.76 29.71 -7.09
C SER A 39 -6.89 28.94 -7.79
N GLY A 40 -7.97 28.71 -7.07
CA GLY A 40 -9.17 28.00 -7.57
C GLY A 40 -9.40 26.65 -6.87
N PRO A 41 -10.51 25.99 -7.17
CA PRO A 41 -10.81 24.68 -6.61
C PRO A 41 -9.78 23.64 -7.10
N PRO A 42 -9.44 22.66 -6.27
CA PRO A 42 -8.55 21.58 -6.69
C PRO A 42 -9.19 20.77 -7.83
N GLN A 43 -8.34 20.20 -8.68
CA GLN A 43 -8.74 19.29 -9.75
C GLN A 43 -7.86 18.04 -9.67
N ALA A 44 -8.47 16.87 -9.55
CA ALA A 44 -7.75 15.61 -9.51
C ALA A 44 -6.84 15.44 -10.74
N GLY A 45 -5.58 15.11 -10.51
CA GLY A 45 -4.56 14.95 -11.55
C GLY A 45 -3.82 16.23 -11.94
N SER A 46 -4.13 17.38 -11.34
CA SER A 46 -3.45 18.63 -11.64
C SER A 46 -2.48 19.05 -10.53
N ILE A 47 -1.39 19.70 -10.96
CA ILE A 47 -0.44 20.41 -10.10
C ILE A 47 0.11 21.61 -10.87
N LYS A 48 0.27 22.75 -10.20
CA LYS A 48 0.90 23.92 -10.78
C LYS A 48 2.37 23.63 -11.09
N GLU A 49 2.81 23.93 -12.30
CA GLU A 49 4.20 23.73 -12.75
C GLU A 49 5.19 24.44 -11.81
N GLY A 50 6.19 23.67 -11.35
CA GLY A 50 7.25 24.17 -10.49
C GLY A 50 6.84 24.56 -9.07
N ALA A 51 5.58 24.34 -8.66
CA ALA A 51 5.04 24.75 -7.35
C ALA A 51 5.81 24.19 -6.15
N LEU A 52 6.47 23.05 -6.34
CA LEU A 52 7.21 22.33 -5.28
C LEU A 52 8.72 22.32 -5.52
N LYS A 53 9.23 23.25 -6.31
CA LYS A 53 10.66 23.33 -6.61
C LYS A 53 11.47 23.50 -5.32
N GLY A 54 12.44 22.60 -5.12
CA GLY A 54 13.26 22.54 -3.91
C GLY A 54 12.65 21.73 -2.76
N THR A 55 11.42 21.22 -2.89
CA THR A 55 10.81 20.32 -1.90
C THR A 55 11.31 18.89 -2.13
N THR A 56 11.66 18.21 -1.06
CA THR A 56 11.92 16.75 -1.06
C THR A 56 10.90 16.05 -0.19
N MET A 57 10.25 15.03 -0.73
CA MET A 57 9.28 14.21 -0.02
C MET A 57 9.53 12.72 -0.27
N THR A 58 9.03 11.87 0.62
CA THR A 58 9.17 10.41 0.53
C THR A 58 7.78 9.77 0.38
N PHE A 59 7.59 9.01 -0.69
CA PHE A 59 6.44 8.14 -0.92
C PHE A 59 6.81 6.70 -0.54
N VAL A 60 5.92 6.00 0.14
CA VAL A 60 6.13 4.63 0.59
C VAL A 60 4.98 3.75 0.16
N SER A 61 5.29 2.55 -0.34
CA SER A 61 4.32 1.56 -0.78
C SER A 61 4.91 0.14 -0.61
N TYR A 62 4.20 -0.86 -1.14
CA TYR A 62 4.51 -2.29 -0.92
C TYR A 62 5.60 -2.87 -1.84
N GLY A 63 6.30 -2.03 -2.59
CA GLY A 63 7.40 -2.46 -3.44
C GLY A 63 7.00 -3.27 -4.68
N GLY A 64 8.03 -3.74 -5.41
CA GLY A 64 7.87 -4.56 -6.61
C GLY A 64 7.08 -3.86 -7.71
N ILE A 65 6.47 -4.67 -8.58
CA ILE A 65 5.76 -4.18 -9.78
C ILE A 65 4.64 -3.18 -9.46
N PHE A 66 4.03 -3.28 -8.28
CA PHE A 66 2.99 -2.35 -7.87
C PHE A 66 3.55 -0.93 -7.65
N GLN A 67 4.58 -0.80 -6.83
CA GLN A 67 5.22 0.50 -6.59
C GLN A 67 5.91 1.05 -7.85
N ASP A 68 6.46 0.17 -8.70
CA ASP A 68 6.99 0.56 -10.02
C ASP A 68 5.87 1.12 -10.93
N GLY A 69 4.67 0.55 -10.84
CA GLY A 69 3.48 1.06 -11.52
C GLY A 69 3.08 2.44 -11.01
N GLN A 70 3.03 2.63 -9.69
CA GLN A 70 2.75 3.93 -9.06
C GLN A 70 3.82 4.97 -9.43
N ALA A 71 5.09 4.55 -9.48
CA ALA A 71 6.17 5.41 -9.89
C ALA A 71 5.94 5.99 -11.30
N LYS A 72 5.68 5.13 -12.27
CA LYS A 72 5.47 5.50 -13.67
C LYS A 72 4.15 6.24 -13.90
N ALA A 73 3.10 5.88 -13.16
CA ALA A 73 1.78 6.48 -13.34
C ALA A 73 1.65 7.85 -12.68
N ALA A 74 2.26 8.07 -11.51
CA ALA A 74 2.05 9.26 -10.72
C ALA A 74 3.33 9.92 -10.20
N ILE A 75 4.29 9.17 -9.61
CA ILE A 75 5.43 9.77 -8.92
C ILE A 75 6.34 10.54 -9.89
N GLU A 76 6.76 9.90 -10.98
CA GLU A 76 7.65 10.51 -11.98
C GLU A 76 6.98 11.71 -12.68
N PRO A 77 5.71 11.61 -13.17
CA PRO A 77 5.00 12.75 -13.73
C PRO A 77 4.80 13.90 -12.75
N PHE A 78 4.46 13.59 -11.49
CA PHE A 78 4.34 14.60 -10.44
C PHE A 78 5.66 15.32 -10.18
N ALA A 79 6.76 14.58 -10.04
CA ALA A 79 8.08 15.16 -9.83
C ALA A 79 8.50 16.07 -11.00
N ALA A 80 8.27 15.61 -12.22
CA ALA A 80 8.59 16.37 -13.43
C ALA A 80 7.79 17.68 -13.52
N GLN A 81 6.49 17.65 -13.22
CA GLN A 81 5.62 18.83 -13.34
C GLN A 81 5.76 19.76 -12.13
N SER A 82 5.76 19.22 -10.93
CA SER A 82 5.80 20.04 -9.69
C SER A 82 7.19 20.58 -9.36
N GLY A 83 8.26 19.97 -9.87
CA GLY A 83 9.65 20.27 -9.50
C GLY A 83 10.06 19.70 -8.16
N ALA A 84 9.23 18.88 -7.51
CA ALA A 84 9.58 18.16 -6.29
C ALA A 84 10.57 17.03 -6.56
N LYS A 85 11.44 16.76 -5.57
CA LYS A 85 12.19 15.50 -5.52
C LYS A 85 11.39 14.50 -4.69
N VAL A 86 10.88 13.45 -5.33
CA VAL A 86 10.16 12.37 -4.63
C VAL A 86 11.09 11.18 -4.47
N LEU A 87 11.39 10.86 -3.22
CA LEU A 87 12.10 9.64 -2.83
C LEU A 87 11.07 8.53 -2.66
N GLN A 88 11.50 7.30 -2.84
CA GLN A 88 10.69 6.11 -2.62
C GLN A 88 11.32 5.23 -1.55
N ASP A 89 10.48 4.63 -0.71
CA ASP A 89 10.84 3.63 0.30
C ASP A 89 9.79 2.51 0.29
N GLY A 90 10.09 1.39 0.91
CA GLY A 90 9.21 0.22 1.00
C GLY A 90 9.91 -0.99 1.59
N PRO A 91 9.17 -2.02 1.96
CA PRO A 91 7.71 -2.06 1.97
C PRO A 91 7.10 -1.20 3.08
N THR A 92 5.83 -0.81 2.89
CA THR A 92 5.03 -0.23 3.97
C THR A 92 4.91 -1.23 5.11
N GLU A 93 5.12 -0.74 6.33
CA GLU A 93 4.92 -1.50 7.55
C GLU A 93 4.18 -0.61 8.57
N ASN A 94 3.02 -1.07 9.04
CA ASN A 94 2.17 -0.34 9.98
C ASN A 94 2.91 0.02 11.28
N SER A 95 3.77 -0.88 11.77
CA SER A 95 4.62 -0.67 12.95
C SER A 95 5.63 0.46 12.76
N LYS A 96 6.20 0.61 11.55
CA LYS A 96 7.13 1.71 11.24
C LYS A 96 6.41 3.05 11.16
N ILE A 97 5.19 3.10 10.60
CA ILE A 97 4.37 4.32 10.59
C ILE A 97 4.14 4.77 12.03
N LYS A 98 3.65 3.86 12.87
CA LYS A 98 3.40 4.13 14.28
C LYS A 98 4.66 4.61 15.00
N ALA A 99 5.78 3.94 14.84
CA ALA A 99 7.06 4.30 15.48
C ALA A 99 7.55 5.69 15.07
N GLN A 100 7.42 6.07 13.80
CA GLN A 100 7.79 7.39 13.31
C GLN A 100 6.92 8.50 13.93
N VAL A 101 5.61 8.31 13.98
CA VAL A 101 4.67 9.29 14.55
C VAL A 101 4.87 9.41 16.05
N ASP A 102 4.96 8.30 16.78
CA ASP A 102 5.15 8.30 18.25
C ASP A 102 6.47 8.95 18.66
N SER A 103 7.54 8.72 17.91
CA SER A 103 8.85 9.34 18.14
C SER A 103 8.95 10.78 17.64
N LYS A 104 7.94 11.30 16.96
CA LYS A 104 7.94 12.61 16.29
C LYS A 104 9.10 12.80 15.31
N ASN A 105 9.56 11.71 14.72
CA ASN A 105 10.60 11.69 13.70
C ASN A 105 10.08 11.05 12.41
N VAL A 106 9.13 11.74 11.77
CA VAL A 106 8.46 11.27 10.56
C VAL A 106 9.33 11.57 9.35
N THR A 107 9.71 10.52 8.63
CA THR A 107 10.51 10.58 7.40
C THR A 107 9.71 10.22 6.15
N TRP A 108 8.56 9.59 6.32
CA TRP A 108 7.62 9.24 5.28
C TRP A 108 6.56 10.34 5.15
N ASP A 109 6.47 10.94 3.97
CA ASP A 109 5.57 12.07 3.74
C ASP A 109 4.20 11.64 3.21
N VAL A 110 4.18 10.56 2.40
CA VAL A 110 2.95 9.93 1.89
C VAL A 110 3.12 8.42 1.99
N VAL A 111 2.13 7.75 2.52
CA VAL A 111 2.15 6.28 2.64
C VAL A 111 0.94 5.66 1.96
N ASP A 112 1.19 4.57 1.26
CA ASP A 112 0.19 3.63 0.79
C ASP A 112 0.04 2.54 1.84
N SER A 113 -1.15 2.32 2.35
CA SER A 113 -1.44 1.38 3.44
C SER A 113 -2.85 0.81 3.31
N THR A 114 -3.18 -0.20 4.09
CA THR A 114 -4.51 -0.82 4.03
C THR A 114 -5.60 0.14 4.52
N ASN A 115 -6.78 0.06 3.92
CA ASN A 115 -7.94 0.89 4.27
C ASN A 115 -8.35 0.73 5.74
N VAL A 116 -8.32 -0.48 6.27
CA VAL A 116 -8.65 -0.78 7.68
C VAL A 116 -7.69 -0.05 8.62
N PHE A 117 -6.37 -0.10 8.35
CA PHE A 117 -5.37 0.53 9.19
C PHE A 117 -5.46 2.06 9.15
N THR A 118 -5.67 2.65 7.98
CA THR A 118 -5.79 4.11 7.86
C THR A 118 -7.07 4.62 8.52
N ALA A 119 -8.22 3.97 8.31
CA ALA A 119 -9.49 4.33 8.93
C ALA A 119 -9.42 4.29 10.47
N LYS A 120 -8.91 3.19 11.05
CA LYS A 120 -8.72 3.03 12.50
C LYS A 120 -7.82 4.10 13.12
N ASN A 121 -6.83 4.57 12.37
CA ASN A 121 -5.80 5.49 12.84
C ASN A 121 -5.95 6.93 12.34
N CYS A 122 -7.09 7.26 11.73
CA CYS A 122 -7.42 8.62 11.33
C CYS A 122 -7.46 9.56 12.54
N GLY A 123 -6.76 10.68 12.47
CA GLY A 123 -6.58 11.63 13.58
C GLY A 123 -5.60 11.18 14.67
N LYS A 124 -5.08 9.95 14.60
CA LYS A 124 -4.07 9.42 15.54
C LYS A 124 -2.69 9.28 14.89
N LEU A 125 -2.61 8.60 13.77
CA LEU A 125 -1.40 8.41 12.97
C LEU A 125 -1.44 9.19 11.66
N PHE A 126 -2.63 9.42 11.12
CA PHE A 126 -2.85 10.11 9.85
C PHE A 126 -3.59 11.40 10.04
N MET A 127 -3.20 12.43 9.31
CA MET A 127 -3.86 13.72 9.35
C MET A 127 -5.10 13.73 8.43
N PRO A 128 -6.15 14.50 8.80
CA PRO A 128 -7.30 14.70 7.92
C PRO A 128 -6.89 15.24 6.55
N LEU A 129 -7.57 14.80 5.51
CA LEU A 129 -7.40 15.31 4.17
C LEU A 129 -7.81 16.80 4.10
N ASP A 130 -6.95 17.59 3.46
CA ASP A 130 -7.30 18.97 3.14
C ASP A 130 -8.06 19.02 1.80
N THR A 131 -9.37 19.04 1.86
CA THR A 131 -10.23 19.08 0.68
C THR A 131 -10.14 20.40 -0.12
N SER A 132 -9.45 21.40 0.42
CA SER A 132 -9.09 22.60 -0.37
C SER A 132 -7.92 22.33 -1.32
N ILE A 133 -7.21 21.21 -1.15
CA ILE A 133 -6.08 20.77 -1.98
C ILE A 133 -6.40 19.47 -2.73
N VAL A 134 -7.19 18.57 -2.13
CA VAL A 134 -7.49 17.24 -2.67
C VAL A 134 -8.91 17.20 -3.22
N ASP A 135 -9.06 17.01 -4.52
CA ASP A 135 -10.34 16.81 -5.18
C ASP A 135 -10.76 15.33 -5.12
N ILE A 136 -11.75 15.05 -4.30
CA ILE A 136 -12.34 13.72 -4.14
C ILE A 136 -13.64 13.53 -4.96
N SER A 137 -14.05 14.50 -5.77
CA SER A 137 -15.32 14.48 -6.50
C SER A 137 -15.41 13.39 -7.57
N LYS A 138 -14.26 12.81 -7.94
CA LYS A 138 -14.16 11.77 -8.96
C LYS A 138 -13.97 10.36 -8.40
N LEU A 139 -14.03 10.21 -7.09
CA LEU A 139 -14.01 8.88 -6.47
C LEU A 139 -15.34 8.17 -6.74
N PRO A 140 -15.33 6.85 -7.00
CA PRO A 140 -16.56 6.06 -7.06
C PRO A 140 -17.35 6.15 -5.74
N ALA A 141 -18.67 6.14 -5.83
CA ALA A 141 -19.51 6.21 -4.64
C ALA A 141 -19.22 5.04 -3.68
N GLY A 142 -19.08 5.34 -2.39
CA GLY A 142 -18.85 4.34 -1.34
C GLY A 142 -17.41 3.82 -1.22
N THR A 143 -16.45 4.34 -2.00
CA THR A 143 -15.04 3.90 -1.91
C THR A 143 -14.22 4.66 -0.86
N LYS A 144 -14.67 5.84 -0.41
CA LYS A 144 -14.03 6.58 0.67
C LYS A 144 -14.47 6.01 2.01
N THR A 145 -13.53 5.52 2.80
CA THR A 145 -13.81 4.84 4.07
C THR A 145 -13.58 5.70 5.30
N ASP A 146 -12.77 6.78 5.20
CA ASP A 146 -12.40 7.66 6.32
C ASP A 146 -12.09 9.09 5.85
N ASP A 147 -11.83 10.01 6.80
CA ASP A 147 -11.52 11.41 6.50
C ASP A 147 -10.03 11.71 6.33
N CYS A 148 -9.16 10.73 6.50
CA CYS A 148 -7.70 10.90 6.46
C CYS A 148 -7.04 10.30 5.24
N SER A 149 -7.77 9.50 4.46
CA SER A 149 -7.23 8.79 3.32
C SER A 149 -8.12 8.83 2.08
N VAL A 150 -7.53 8.49 0.95
CA VAL A 150 -8.23 8.21 -0.30
C VAL A 150 -7.84 6.83 -0.80
N PRO A 151 -8.72 6.07 -1.46
CA PRO A 151 -8.31 4.82 -2.08
C PRO A 151 -7.20 5.06 -3.10
N ALA A 152 -6.22 4.17 -3.14
CA ALA A 152 -5.13 4.18 -4.11
C ALA A 152 -5.52 3.48 -5.41
N MET A 153 -6.17 2.34 -5.30
CA MET A 153 -6.75 1.51 -6.35
C MET A 153 -7.70 0.49 -5.72
N GLY A 154 -8.48 -0.20 -6.54
CA GLY A 154 -9.28 -1.36 -6.15
C GLY A 154 -8.65 -2.66 -6.63
N TYR A 155 -8.64 -3.68 -5.79
CA TYR A 155 -8.18 -5.01 -6.14
C TYR A 155 -9.02 -6.08 -5.44
N GLY A 156 -8.70 -7.34 -5.65
CA GLY A 156 -9.37 -8.45 -4.97
C GLY A 156 -8.37 -9.42 -4.39
N LEU A 157 -8.70 -9.95 -3.22
CA LEU A 157 -8.13 -11.18 -2.74
C LEU A 157 -8.90 -12.32 -3.42
N ILE A 158 -8.22 -13.10 -4.25
CA ILE A 158 -8.80 -14.13 -5.12
C ILE A 158 -8.05 -15.43 -5.02
N VAL A 159 -8.73 -16.52 -5.29
CA VAL A 159 -8.07 -17.80 -5.57
C VAL A 159 -7.71 -17.85 -7.05
N VAL A 160 -6.47 -18.27 -7.35
CA VAL A 160 -6.06 -18.67 -8.70
C VAL A 160 -5.65 -20.14 -8.72
N TYR A 161 -5.83 -20.80 -9.85
CA TYR A 161 -5.57 -22.22 -10.01
C TYR A 161 -4.82 -22.53 -11.30
N ASN A 162 -4.00 -23.56 -11.28
CA ASN A 162 -3.25 -24.04 -12.44
C ASN A 162 -4.19 -24.70 -13.47
N THR A 163 -4.26 -24.10 -14.66
CA THR A 163 -5.15 -24.54 -15.76
C THR A 163 -4.68 -25.78 -16.47
N GLU A 164 -3.38 -26.07 -16.50
CA GLU A 164 -2.86 -27.31 -17.05
C GLU A 164 -3.24 -28.51 -16.19
N LYS A 165 -3.28 -28.30 -14.86
CA LYS A 165 -3.62 -29.36 -13.92
C LYS A 165 -5.13 -29.55 -13.74
N TYR A 166 -5.89 -28.47 -13.68
CA TYR A 166 -7.31 -28.49 -13.32
C TYR A 166 -8.25 -28.03 -14.45
N GLY A 167 -7.73 -27.67 -15.63
CA GLY A 167 -8.52 -27.06 -16.70
C GLY A 167 -9.71 -27.90 -17.17
N ALA A 168 -9.62 -29.24 -17.12
CA ALA A 168 -10.73 -30.12 -17.46
C ALA A 168 -11.86 -30.11 -16.40
N ASN A 169 -11.53 -29.81 -15.14
CA ASN A 169 -12.47 -29.72 -14.03
C ASN A 169 -12.00 -28.61 -13.07
N PRO A 170 -12.18 -27.33 -13.41
CA PRO A 170 -11.66 -26.23 -12.61
C PRO A 170 -12.33 -26.12 -11.25
N PRO A 171 -11.59 -25.71 -10.19
CA PRO A 171 -12.19 -25.34 -8.91
C PRO A 171 -13.11 -24.12 -9.10
N LYS A 172 -14.20 -24.04 -8.32
CA LYS A 172 -15.22 -23.02 -8.47
C LYS A 172 -15.60 -22.32 -7.17
N THR A 173 -15.28 -22.93 -6.04
CA THR A 173 -15.73 -22.46 -4.73
C THR A 173 -14.60 -22.45 -3.71
N TRP A 174 -14.78 -21.74 -2.60
CA TRP A 174 -13.86 -21.81 -1.48
C TRP A 174 -13.68 -23.24 -0.95
N ALA A 175 -14.75 -24.06 -0.97
CA ALA A 175 -14.65 -25.48 -0.58
C ALA A 175 -13.67 -26.25 -1.48
N ASP A 176 -13.66 -25.98 -2.78
CA ASP A 176 -12.73 -26.61 -3.73
C ASP A 176 -11.26 -26.24 -3.43
N PHE A 177 -10.99 -25.00 -2.97
CA PHE A 177 -9.65 -24.58 -2.57
C PHE A 177 -9.11 -25.41 -1.39
N TYR A 178 -9.98 -25.76 -0.46
CA TYR A 178 -9.63 -26.55 0.75
C TYR A 178 -9.76 -28.06 0.56
N ASP A 179 -10.30 -28.54 -0.56
CA ASP A 179 -10.43 -29.97 -0.84
C ASP A 179 -9.20 -30.52 -1.59
N THR A 180 -8.19 -30.94 -0.84
CA THR A 180 -6.96 -31.52 -1.41
C THR A 180 -7.15 -32.96 -1.92
N ALA A 181 -8.25 -33.60 -1.62
CA ALA A 181 -8.58 -34.92 -2.18
C ALA A 181 -9.13 -34.81 -3.60
N LYS A 182 -10.05 -33.85 -3.84
CA LYS A 182 -10.62 -33.55 -5.15
C LYS A 182 -9.63 -32.78 -6.04
N PHE A 183 -8.89 -31.85 -5.46
CA PHE A 183 -7.92 -31.00 -6.12
C PHE A 183 -6.54 -31.15 -5.47
N PRO A 184 -5.83 -32.28 -5.74
CA PRO A 184 -4.54 -32.54 -5.09
C PRO A 184 -3.46 -31.54 -5.55
N GLY A 185 -2.61 -31.08 -4.61
CA GLY A 185 -1.49 -30.20 -4.88
C GLY A 185 -1.24 -29.15 -3.81
N LYS A 186 -0.24 -28.31 -4.03
CA LYS A 186 0.17 -27.29 -3.06
C LYS A 186 -0.68 -26.02 -3.18
N ARG A 187 -0.89 -25.38 -2.02
CA ARG A 187 -1.57 -24.08 -1.87
C ARG A 187 -0.59 -23.00 -1.49
N ALA A 188 -0.94 -21.77 -1.80
CA ALA A 188 -0.31 -20.59 -1.20
C ALA A 188 -1.38 -19.75 -0.49
N ILE A 189 -1.08 -19.29 0.71
CA ILE A 189 -1.92 -18.40 1.51
C ILE A 189 -1.01 -17.35 2.15
N GLU A 190 -1.55 -16.19 2.48
CA GLU A 190 -0.84 -15.19 3.26
C GLU A 190 -0.38 -15.74 4.61
N GLY A 191 0.84 -15.38 5.04
CA GLY A 191 1.44 -15.78 6.30
C GLY A 191 2.31 -14.68 6.90
N VAL A 192 1.85 -13.43 6.84
CA VAL A 192 2.56 -12.26 7.39
C VAL A 192 2.35 -12.20 8.89
N PRO A 193 3.41 -12.32 9.71
CA PRO A 193 3.25 -12.19 11.16
C PRO A 193 2.81 -10.78 11.55
N GLY A 194 1.75 -10.66 12.36
CA GLY A 194 1.20 -9.40 12.82
C GLY A 194 0.21 -8.74 11.85
N GLU A 195 -0.02 -9.37 10.71
CA GLU A 195 -0.99 -8.93 9.71
C GLU A 195 -1.83 -10.13 9.24
N LEU A 196 -3.05 -9.87 8.82
CA LEU A 196 -3.90 -10.80 8.11
C LEU A 196 -4.90 -10.00 7.31
N ASP A 197 -4.96 -10.25 6.02
CA ASP A 197 -5.93 -9.57 5.16
C ASP A 197 -7.36 -10.01 5.48
N PRO A 198 -8.32 -9.06 5.48
CA PRO A 198 -9.72 -9.39 5.37
C PRO A 198 -9.96 -10.34 4.19
N GLY A 199 -10.84 -11.34 4.39
CA GLY A 199 -11.12 -12.34 3.36
C GLY A 199 -10.42 -13.68 3.59
N VAL A 200 -9.27 -13.73 4.24
CA VAL A 200 -8.57 -15.01 4.52
C VAL A 200 -9.38 -15.89 5.48
N PRO A 201 -9.78 -15.43 6.67
CA PRO A 201 -10.62 -16.22 7.56
C PRO A 201 -12.04 -16.41 7.03
N GLU A 202 -12.62 -15.42 6.33
CA GLU A 202 -13.94 -15.55 5.71
C GLU A 202 -13.96 -16.67 4.67
N GLY A 203 -12.95 -16.73 3.80
CA GLY A 203 -12.80 -17.79 2.80
C GLY A 203 -12.71 -19.18 3.45
N ALA A 204 -12.03 -19.30 4.60
CA ALA A 204 -11.96 -20.53 5.35
C ALA A 204 -13.34 -20.92 5.96
N LEU A 205 -14.09 -19.96 6.49
CA LEU A 205 -15.42 -20.18 7.03
C LEU A 205 -16.43 -20.55 5.93
N LEU A 206 -16.40 -19.86 4.80
CA LEU A 206 -17.20 -20.23 3.61
C LEU A 206 -16.91 -21.66 3.16
N ALA A 207 -15.63 -22.03 3.12
CA ALA A 207 -15.20 -23.40 2.80
C ALA A 207 -15.64 -24.44 3.82
N ASP A 208 -15.87 -24.03 5.08
CA ASP A 208 -16.38 -24.90 6.15
C ASP A 208 -17.92 -24.90 6.22
N GLY A 209 -18.59 -24.28 5.24
CA GLY A 209 -20.04 -24.30 5.08
C GLY A 209 -20.77 -23.27 5.93
N VAL A 210 -20.10 -22.24 6.43
CA VAL A 210 -20.78 -21.09 7.05
C VAL A 210 -21.47 -20.29 5.94
N ALA A 211 -22.76 -19.95 6.14
CA ALA A 211 -23.50 -19.15 5.19
C ALA A 211 -22.92 -17.72 5.12
N PRO A 212 -22.91 -17.09 3.94
CA PRO A 212 -22.33 -15.74 3.77
C PRO A 212 -22.84 -14.68 4.72
N ASP A 213 -24.12 -14.74 5.08
CA ASP A 213 -24.80 -13.84 6.04
C ASP A 213 -24.54 -14.17 7.51
N ALA A 214 -23.85 -15.28 7.80
CA ALA A 214 -23.50 -15.74 9.16
C ALA A 214 -21.98 -15.72 9.43
N ILE A 215 -21.19 -15.09 8.57
CA ILE A 215 -19.73 -15.04 8.73
C ILE A 215 -19.34 -14.14 9.91
N TYR A 216 -20.03 -13.04 10.12
CA TYR A 216 -19.71 -12.13 11.21
C TYR A 216 -20.64 -12.30 12.42
N PRO A 217 -20.09 -12.26 13.67
CA PRO A 217 -18.66 -12.10 13.99
C PRO A 217 -17.85 -13.33 13.57
N ILE A 218 -16.59 -13.11 13.16
CA ILE A 218 -15.69 -14.16 12.69
C ILE A 218 -15.41 -15.18 13.81
N ASP A 219 -15.77 -16.45 13.60
CA ASP A 219 -15.28 -17.58 14.41
C ASP A 219 -13.87 -17.95 13.96
N LEU A 220 -12.89 -17.21 14.50
CA LEU A 220 -11.49 -17.37 14.10
C LEU A 220 -10.94 -18.77 14.42
N ASP A 221 -11.36 -19.39 15.53
CA ASP A 221 -10.89 -20.73 15.89
C ASP A 221 -11.37 -21.76 14.87
N ARG A 222 -12.60 -21.62 14.38
CA ARG A 222 -13.16 -22.45 13.31
C ARG A 222 -12.45 -22.20 11.99
N ALA A 223 -12.19 -20.95 11.63
CA ALA A 223 -11.44 -20.59 10.42
C ALA A 223 -10.02 -21.20 10.44
N LEU A 224 -9.28 -21.04 11.54
CA LEU A 224 -7.94 -21.58 11.70
C LEU A 224 -7.93 -23.12 11.69
N LYS A 225 -8.95 -23.77 12.27
CA LYS A 225 -9.13 -25.22 12.18
C LYS A 225 -9.32 -25.68 10.74
N LYS A 226 -10.11 -24.94 9.94
CA LYS A 226 -10.26 -25.21 8.51
C LYS A 226 -8.96 -25.04 7.76
N MET A 227 -8.25 -23.96 7.98
CA MET A 227 -6.93 -23.69 7.38
C MET A 227 -5.92 -24.78 7.76
N ASN A 228 -5.98 -25.28 8.99
CA ASN A 228 -5.12 -26.36 9.46
C ASN A 228 -5.33 -27.68 8.71
N SER A 229 -6.51 -27.91 8.10
CA SER A 229 -6.77 -29.11 7.31
C SER A 229 -5.89 -29.24 6.06
N ILE A 230 -5.35 -28.11 5.57
CA ILE A 230 -4.46 -28.08 4.40
C ILE A 230 -3.04 -27.57 4.74
N ARG A 231 -2.72 -27.40 6.02
CA ARG A 231 -1.46 -26.78 6.46
C ARG A 231 -0.22 -27.46 5.87
N ASN A 232 -0.18 -28.78 5.81
CA ASN A 232 0.95 -29.55 5.27
C ASN A 232 1.11 -29.39 3.76
N ASP A 233 0.08 -28.95 3.05
CA ASP A 233 0.07 -28.68 1.64
C ASP A 233 0.11 -27.17 1.31
N THR A 234 0.29 -26.33 2.32
CA THR A 234 0.29 -24.87 2.16
C THR A 234 1.69 -24.30 2.32
N ILE A 235 2.06 -23.40 1.40
CA ILE A 235 3.20 -22.49 1.51
C ILE A 235 2.65 -21.11 1.92
N PHE A 236 3.12 -20.61 3.06
CA PHE A 236 2.73 -19.30 3.54
C PHE A 236 3.65 -18.23 2.97
N TRP A 237 3.09 -17.32 2.17
CA TRP A 237 3.85 -16.22 1.62
C TRP A 237 3.81 -14.99 2.56
N THR A 238 4.89 -14.22 2.58
CA THR A 238 5.04 -13.03 3.44
C THR A 238 5.18 -11.73 2.66
N THR A 239 5.20 -11.79 1.34
CA THR A 239 5.21 -10.60 0.46
C THR A 239 4.46 -10.90 -0.84
N GLY A 240 3.84 -9.87 -1.43
CA GLY A 240 3.19 -10.02 -2.74
C GLY A 240 4.15 -10.48 -3.85
N ALA A 241 5.43 -10.12 -3.78
CA ALA A 241 6.43 -10.62 -4.71
C ALA A 241 6.67 -12.13 -4.56
N GLN A 242 6.69 -12.63 -3.33
CA GLN A 242 6.80 -14.07 -3.07
C GLN A 242 5.57 -14.83 -3.56
N SER A 243 4.34 -14.31 -3.32
CA SER A 243 3.12 -14.96 -3.82
C SER A 243 3.11 -15.08 -5.35
N GLN A 244 3.53 -14.03 -6.05
CA GLN A 244 3.70 -14.04 -7.50
C GLN A 244 4.74 -15.09 -7.94
N GLN A 245 5.90 -15.14 -7.30
CA GLN A 245 6.97 -16.08 -7.63
C GLN A 245 6.53 -17.55 -7.43
N LEU A 246 5.74 -17.84 -6.40
CA LEU A 246 5.20 -19.20 -6.16
C LEU A 246 4.31 -19.66 -7.32
N ILE A 247 3.53 -18.76 -7.91
CA ILE A 247 2.69 -19.02 -9.07
C ILE A 247 3.55 -19.20 -10.33
N GLU A 248 4.48 -18.27 -10.60
CA GLU A 248 5.35 -18.28 -11.79
C GLU A 248 6.26 -19.51 -11.84
N SER A 249 6.76 -19.95 -10.70
CA SER A 249 7.65 -21.12 -10.59
C SER A 249 6.93 -22.47 -10.57
N GLY A 250 5.58 -22.47 -10.52
CA GLY A 250 4.79 -23.70 -10.40
C GLY A 250 4.98 -24.45 -9.08
N GLN A 251 5.46 -23.78 -8.01
CA GLN A 251 5.62 -24.40 -6.69
C GLN A 251 4.28 -24.68 -6.03
N VAL A 252 3.22 -24.01 -6.47
CA VAL A 252 1.86 -24.20 -5.98
C VAL A 252 0.92 -24.47 -7.15
N ASP A 253 -0.20 -25.10 -6.86
CA ASP A 253 -1.24 -25.41 -7.84
C ASP A 253 -2.47 -24.53 -7.70
N MET A 254 -2.67 -23.96 -6.51
CA MET A 254 -3.63 -22.90 -6.22
C MET A 254 -3.03 -21.88 -5.27
N ALA A 255 -3.43 -20.62 -5.40
CA ALA A 255 -2.98 -19.55 -4.53
C ALA A 255 -4.13 -18.62 -4.17
N LEU A 256 -4.25 -18.31 -2.89
CA LEU A 256 -5.02 -17.16 -2.40
C LEU A 256 -4.07 -15.97 -2.43
N VAL A 257 -4.40 -14.98 -3.26
CA VAL A 257 -3.44 -13.93 -3.66
C VAL A 257 -4.15 -12.67 -4.12
N TRP A 258 -3.49 -11.53 -4.03
CA TRP A 258 -3.99 -10.27 -4.60
C TRP A 258 -4.04 -10.34 -6.13
N SER A 259 -5.16 -9.88 -6.71
CA SER A 259 -5.48 -10.01 -8.14
C SER A 259 -4.39 -9.45 -9.06
N GLY A 260 -3.73 -8.35 -8.71
CA GLY A 260 -2.64 -7.80 -9.53
C GLY A 260 -1.37 -8.67 -9.54
N ARG A 261 -1.08 -9.40 -8.46
CA ARG A 261 0.03 -10.36 -8.44
C ARG A 261 -0.28 -11.58 -9.30
N ALA A 262 -1.53 -12.06 -9.21
CA ALA A 262 -2.03 -13.13 -10.09
C ALA A 262 -1.98 -12.72 -11.57
N TYR A 263 -2.49 -11.54 -11.91
CA TYR A 263 -2.40 -10.97 -13.25
C TYR A 263 -0.97 -10.96 -13.78
N THR A 264 -0.04 -10.45 -12.97
CA THR A 264 1.36 -10.35 -13.39
C THR A 264 1.97 -11.72 -13.65
N ALA A 265 1.72 -12.69 -12.77
CA ALA A 265 2.21 -14.06 -12.97
C ALA A 265 1.66 -14.68 -14.27
N VAL A 266 0.37 -14.51 -14.55
CA VAL A 266 -0.25 -15.01 -15.78
C VAL A 266 0.27 -14.28 -17.01
N LYS A 267 0.45 -12.95 -16.94
CA LYS A 267 1.07 -12.17 -18.02
C LYS A 267 2.49 -12.61 -18.32
N ASN A 268 3.22 -13.08 -17.32
CA ASN A 268 4.58 -13.63 -17.48
C ASN A 268 4.57 -15.10 -17.95
N GLY A 269 3.40 -15.68 -18.23
CA GLY A 269 3.25 -17.02 -18.83
C GLY A 269 2.87 -18.13 -17.86
N ALA A 270 2.58 -17.83 -16.59
CA ALA A 270 2.10 -18.86 -15.66
C ALA A 270 0.71 -19.38 -16.11
N PRO A 271 0.50 -20.71 -16.21
CA PRO A 271 -0.75 -21.29 -16.68
C PRO A 271 -1.81 -21.27 -15.55
N PHE A 272 -2.24 -20.09 -15.12
CA PHE A 272 -3.21 -19.92 -14.06
C PHE A 272 -4.43 -19.13 -14.53
N ALA A 273 -5.58 -19.39 -13.89
CA ALA A 273 -6.81 -18.63 -14.08
C ALA A 273 -7.42 -18.24 -12.73
N PRO A 274 -8.12 -17.10 -12.66
CA PRO A 274 -8.77 -16.65 -11.42
C PRO A 274 -10.11 -17.38 -11.21
N MET A 275 -10.41 -17.64 -9.94
CA MET A 275 -11.73 -18.00 -9.45
C MET A 275 -12.37 -16.75 -8.83
N TRP A 276 -13.49 -16.32 -9.41
CA TRP A 276 -14.14 -15.07 -9.00
C TRP A 276 -15.39 -15.27 -8.11
N ASP A 277 -15.79 -16.51 -7.87
CA ASP A 277 -16.93 -16.77 -6.98
C ASP A 277 -16.59 -16.33 -5.55
N GLN A 278 -17.42 -15.43 -5.01
CA GLN A 278 -17.24 -14.86 -3.67
C GLN A 278 -15.81 -14.29 -3.43
N TRP A 279 -15.25 -13.61 -4.43
CA TRP A 279 -13.98 -12.91 -4.27
C TRP A 279 -14.09 -11.78 -3.23
N MET A 280 -13.00 -11.47 -2.54
CA MET A 280 -12.98 -10.49 -1.47
C MET A 280 -12.47 -9.14 -1.99
N PRO A 281 -13.29 -8.05 -1.91
CA PRO A 281 -12.87 -6.74 -2.37
C PRO A 281 -11.89 -6.10 -1.39
N GLU A 282 -10.78 -5.61 -1.92
CA GLU A 282 -9.73 -4.95 -1.17
C GLU A 282 -9.40 -3.59 -1.80
N ALA A 283 -8.90 -2.69 -0.99
CA ALA A 283 -8.39 -1.41 -1.43
C ALA A 283 -7.25 -0.95 -0.52
N ASP A 284 -6.13 -0.56 -1.11
CA ASP A 284 -5.16 0.25 -0.40
C ASP A 284 -5.60 1.70 -0.42
N THR A 285 -5.08 2.46 0.52
CA THR A 285 -5.36 3.88 0.66
C THR A 285 -4.07 4.68 0.77
N ILE A 286 -4.11 5.91 0.30
CA ILE A 286 -3.00 6.85 0.42
C ILE A 286 -3.34 7.88 1.48
N ALA A 287 -2.42 8.04 2.44
CA ALA A 287 -2.58 8.93 3.58
C ALA A 287 -1.29 9.71 3.89
N VAL A 288 -1.42 10.76 4.68
CA VAL A 288 -0.31 11.59 5.16
C VAL A 288 -0.11 11.35 6.65
N PRO A 289 1.05 10.83 7.10
CA PRO A 289 1.33 10.65 8.52
C PRO A 289 1.35 11.98 9.27
N ILE A 290 0.84 11.98 10.51
CA ILE A 290 0.93 13.15 11.40
C ILE A 290 2.41 13.44 11.69
N GLY A 291 2.84 14.67 11.43
CA GLY A 291 4.24 15.08 11.56
C GLY A 291 5.05 14.96 10.27
N ALA A 292 4.44 14.60 9.14
CA ALA A 292 5.06 14.67 7.81
C ALA A 292 5.68 16.06 7.59
N ARG A 293 6.85 16.09 6.94
CA ARG A 293 7.65 17.33 6.81
C ARG A 293 7.01 18.35 5.88
N ASN A 294 6.30 17.90 4.86
CA ASN A 294 5.72 18.73 3.82
C ASN A 294 4.24 18.40 3.57
N PRO A 295 3.32 18.59 4.54
CA PRO A 295 1.94 18.12 4.45
C PRO A 295 1.18 18.69 3.25
N LYS A 296 1.38 19.98 2.90
CA LYS A 296 0.75 20.57 1.71
C LYS A 296 1.25 19.92 0.41
N ALA A 297 2.54 19.60 0.31
CA ALA A 297 3.10 18.91 -0.85
C ALA A 297 2.58 17.47 -0.93
N SER A 298 2.43 16.81 0.22
CA SER A 298 1.86 15.47 0.33
C SER A 298 0.40 15.44 -0.14
N MET A 299 -0.42 16.39 0.29
CA MET A 299 -1.81 16.54 -0.17
C MET A 299 -1.88 16.84 -1.68
N ALA A 300 -0.97 17.69 -2.19
CA ALA A 300 -0.88 17.97 -3.63
C ALA A 300 -0.48 16.72 -4.43
N PHE A 301 0.38 15.86 -3.89
CA PHE A 301 0.70 14.57 -4.50
C PHE A 301 -0.53 13.65 -4.52
N ILE A 302 -1.27 13.55 -3.42
CA ILE A 302 -2.52 12.77 -3.36
C ILE A 302 -3.50 13.28 -4.42
N ASN A 303 -3.71 14.59 -4.53
CA ASN A 303 -4.56 15.18 -5.56
C ASN A 303 -4.11 14.80 -6.98
N PHE A 304 -2.82 14.83 -7.24
CA PHE A 304 -2.26 14.45 -8.55
C PHE A 304 -2.47 12.96 -8.84
N TYR A 305 -2.23 12.10 -7.84
CA TYR A 305 -2.41 10.65 -7.93
C TYR A 305 -3.85 10.26 -8.30
N LEU A 306 -4.86 11.00 -7.81
CA LEU A 306 -6.28 10.79 -8.10
C LEU A 306 -6.69 11.12 -9.54
N GLY A 307 -5.80 11.66 -10.36
CA GLY A 307 -6.12 12.06 -11.73
C GLY A 307 -6.52 10.89 -12.63
N ALA A 308 -7.46 11.16 -13.56
CA ALA A 308 -7.93 10.14 -14.49
C ALA A 308 -6.82 9.51 -15.33
N GLN A 309 -5.82 10.32 -15.76
CA GLN A 309 -4.67 9.83 -16.53
C GLN A 309 -3.75 8.95 -15.68
N GLN A 310 -3.47 9.35 -14.43
CA GLN A 310 -2.64 8.61 -13.49
C GLN A 310 -3.29 7.27 -13.16
N GLN A 311 -4.58 7.28 -12.87
CA GLN A 311 -5.35 6.09 -12.55
C GLN A 311 -5.50 5.15 -13.75
N ALA A 312 -5.71 5.67 -14.95
CA ALA A 312 -5.71 4.87 -16.17
C ALA A 312 -4.34 4.23 -16.40
N LYS A 313 -3.25 5.01 -16.24
CA LYS A 313 -1.89 4.49 -16.42
C LYS A 313 -1.51 3.43 -15.39
N LEU A 314 -1.93 3.60 -14.13
CA LEU A 314 -1.72 2.60 -13.09
C LEU A 314 -2.43 1.28 -13.45
N ALA A 315 -3.70 1.35 -13.88
CA ALA A 315 -4.45 0.17 -14.31
C ALA A 315 -3.79 -0.55 -15.50
N GLU A 316 -3.26 0.18 -16.48
CA GLU A 316 -2.53 -0.40 -17.62
C GLU A 316 -1.27 -1.16 -17.21
N LEU A 317 -0.60 -0.71 -16.14
CA LEU A 317 0.65 -1.30 -15.67
C LEU A 317 0.44 -2.48 -14.73
N THR A 318 -0.66 -2.45 -13.95
CA THR A 318 -0.86 -3.36 -12.81
C THR A 318 -2.13 -4.22 -12.92
N SER A 319 -3.08 -3.86 -13.82
CA SER A 319 -4.43 -4.43 -13.88
C SER A 319 -5.27 -4.20 -12.61
N TYR A 320 -4.83 -3.32 -11.70
CA TYR A 320 -5.68 -2.86 -10.60
C TYR A 320 -6.75 -1.90 -11.11
N SER A 321 -7.90 -1.93 -10.47
CA SER A 321 -9.04 -1.13 -10.91
C SER A 321 -8.86 0.35 -10.52
N PRO A 322 -9.07 1.27 -11.48
CA PRO A 322 -8.93 2.70 -11.21
C PRO A 322 -10.03 3.20 -10.25
N ILE A 323 -9.65 4.16 -9.40
CA ILE A 323 -10.54 4.82 -8.43
C ILE A 323 -10.97 6.23 -8.87
N ASN A 324 -10.79 6.56 -10.12
CA ASN A 324 -11.34 7.78 -10.72
C ASN A 324 -12.35 7.37 -11.81
N VAL A 325 -13.60 7.82 -11.67
CA VAL A 325 -14.70 7.45 -12.57
C VAL A 325 -14.49 7.89 -14.03
N ASP A 326 -13.62 8.86 -14.26
CA ASP A 326 -13.28 9.35 -15.60
C ASP A 326 -12.06 8.62 -16.21
N ALA A 327 -11.40 7.73 -15.47
CA ALA A 327 -10.26 6.96 -15.95
C ALA A 327 -10.66 6.00 -17.08
N LYS A 328 -9.89 6.00 -18.17
CA LYS A 328 -10.15 5.16 -19.36
C LYS A 328 -8.88 4.42 -19.77
N PRO A 329 -8.50 3.38 -19.01
CA PRO A 329 -7.29 2.61 -19.30
C PRO A 329 -7.42 1.84 -20.62
N GLN A 330 -6.32 1.75 -21.36
CA GLN A 330 -6.21 0.91 -22.54
C GLN A 330 -5.72 -0.47 -22.12
N LEU A 331 -6.65 -1.42 -22.00
CA LEU A 331 -6.38 -2.76 -21.48
C LEU A 331 -6.58 -3.80 -22.57
N ASP A 332 -5.68 -4.78 -22.63
CA ASP A 332 -5.90 -6.03 -23.33
C ASP A 332 -6.94 -6.91 -22.63
N ASP A 333 -7.34 -8.01 -23.25
CA ASP A 333 -8.38 -8.88 -22.69
C ASP A 333 -7.94 -9.54 -21.38
N LEU A 334 -6.66 -9.87 -21.24
CA LEU A 334 -6.12 -10.43 -20.01
C LEU A 334 -6.21 -9.42 -18.87
N ALA A 335 -5.70 -8.20 -19.05
CA ALA A 335 -5.76 -7.15 -18.04
C ALA A 335 -7.22 -6.81 -17.66
N ARG A 336 -8.11 -6.76 -18.66
CA ARG A 336 -9.55 -6.53 -18.45
C ARG A 336 -10.19 -7.62 -17.61
N SER A 337 -9.77 -8.88 -17.77
CA SER A 337 -10.33 -10.02 -17.03
C SER A 337 -10.00 -9.98 -15.53
N TYR A 338 -9.00 -9.18 -15.12
CA TYR A 338 -8.59 -8.99 -13.73
C TYR A 338 -9.17 -7.72 -13.08
N LEU A 339 -9.89 -6.87 -13.83
CA LEU A 339 -10.58 -5.72 -13.22
C LEU A 339 -11.67 -6.19 -12.26
N THR A 340 -11.74 -5.54 -11.11
CA THR A 340 -12.73 -5.80 -10.05
C THR A 340 -14.00 -4.96 -10.18
N THR A 341 -13.99 -3.94 -11.05
CA THR A 341 -15.07 -2.96 -11.21
C THR A 341 -16.04 -3.29 -12.36
N THR A 342 -16.03 -4.51 -12.89
CA THR A 342 -17.01 -4.92 -13.90
C THR A 342 -18.33 -5.35 -13.25
N PRO A 343 -19.48 -5.22 -13.95
CA PRO A 343 -20.78 -5.62 -13.39
C PRO A 343 -20.83 -7.08 -12.92
N GLU A 344 -20.13 -7.98 -13.60
CA GLU A 344 -20.02 -9.40 -13.21
C GLU A 344 -19.29 -9.54 -11.87
N ARG A 345 -18.18 -8.82 -11.70
CA ARG A 345 -17.38 -8.86 -10.46
C ARG A 345 -18.14 -8.26 -9.28
N GLU A 346 -18.83 -7.15 -9.50
CA GLU A 346 -19.68 -6.56 -8.48
C GLU A 346 -20.76 -7.51 -7.96
N LYS A 347 -21.30 -8.35 -8.84
CA LYS A 347 -22.32 -9.35 -8.47
C LYS A 347 -21.75 -10.52 -7.67
N ASP A 348 -20.51 -10.94 -7.99
CA ASP A 348 -19.91 -12.16 -7.46
C ASP A 348 -19.04 -11.89 -6.21
N LYS A 349 -18.90 -10.62 -5.79
CA LYS A 349 -18.10 -10.27 -4.62
C LYS A 349 -18.74 -10.71 -3.30
N PHE A 350 -17.91 -11.10 -2.35
CA PHE A 350 -18.31 -11.25 -0.96
C PHE A 350 -18.20 -9.88 -0.25
N PRO A 351 -19.26 -9.40 0.44
CA PRO A 351 -19.21 -8.11 1.15
C PRO A 351 -18.40 -8.26 2.46
N LEU A 352 -17.21 -7.69 2.51
CA LEU A 352 -16.43 -7.63 3.75
C LEU A 352 -17.01 -6.59 4.72
N ASP A 353 -17.05 -6.93 6.00
CA ASP A 353 -17.40 -5.99 7.08
C ASP A 353 -16.12 -5.27 7.57
N LEU A 354 -15.80 -4.13 6.94
CA LEU A 354 -14.61 -3.36 7.26
C LEU A 354 -14.68 -2.68 8.63
N ASP A 355 -15.88 -2.41 9.14
CA ASP A 355 -16.06 -1.86 10.50
C ASP A 355 -15.70 -2.92 11.54
N TYR A 356 -16.16 -4.17 11.34
CA TYR A 356 -15.75 -5.30 12.16
C TYR A 356 -14.22 -5.48 12.14
N TRP A 357 -13.60 -5.43 10.97
CA TRP A 357 -12.15 -5.55 10.84
C TRP A 357 -11.40 -4.41 11.53
N ALA A 358 -11.87 -3.17 11.41
CA ALA A 358 -11.26 -2.03 12.09
C ALA A 358 -11.22 -2.19 13.62
N GLU A 359 -12.23 -2.86 14.21
CA GLU A 359 -12.30 -3.14 15.64
C GLU A 359 -11.43 -4.34 16.06
N HIS A 360 -11.38 -5.40 15.25
CA HIS A 360 -10.85 -6.71 15.64
C HIS A 360 -9.51 -7.08 15.00
N GLN A 361 -8.98 -6.30 14.05
CA GLN A 361 -7.78 -6.64 13.27
C GLN A 361 -6.58 -7.04 14.14
N GLU A 362 -6.30 -6.31 15.21
CA GLU A 362 -5.14 -6.58 16.08
C GLU A 362 -5.27 -7.93 16.81
N GLU A 363 -6.48 -8.25 17.29
CA GLU A 363 -6.76 -9.53 17.94
C GLU A 363 -6.65 -10.70 16.96
N ILE A 364 -7.25 -10.53 15.77
CA ILE A 364 -7.23 -11.54 14.71
C ILE A 364 -5.79 -11.77 14.25
N ALA A 365 -5.03 -10.73 13.95
CA ALA A 365 -3.64 -10.83 13.53
C ALA A 365 -2.74 -11.46 14.59
N SER A 366 -2.97 -11.15 15.87
CA SER A 366 -2.23 -11.76 17.00
C SER A 366 -2.48 -13.25 17.10
N LYS A 367 -3.74 -13.69 17.05
CA LYS A 367 -4.10 -15.12 17.09
C LYS A 367 -3.59 -15.87 15.85
N TYR A 368 -3.68 -15.22 14.67
CA TYR A 368 -3.15 -15.79 13.44
C TYR A 368 -1.64 -15.99 13.51
N THR A 369 -0.90 -15.00 14.01
CA THR A 369 0.54 -15.09 14.20
C THR A 369 0.93 -16.24 15.13
N ALA A 370 0.20 -16.41 16.25
CA ALA A 370 0.41 -17.52 17.16
C ALA A 370 0.15 -18.87 16.48
N TRP A 371 -0.90 -18.95 15.68
CA TRP A 371 -1.22 -20.14 14.90
C TRP A 371 -0.16 -20.45 13.83
N LEU A 372 0.40 -19.44 13.16
CA LEU A 372 1.48 -19.63 12.18
C LEU A 372 2.74 -20.22 12.81
N ALA A 373 3.03 -19.87 14.05
CA ALA A 373 4.20 -20.36 14.77
C ALA A 373 4.10 -21.84 15.22
N GLY A 374 2.92 -22.46 15.21
CA GLY A 374 2.67 -23.86 15.50
C GLY A 374 1.81 -24.03 16.71
#